data_4896119d73a31c11168e74363c40b970
#
_entry.id   4896119d73a31c11168e74363c40b970
#
_cell.length_a   1.000
_cell.length_b   1.000
_cell.length_c   1.000
_cell.angle_alpha   90.00
_cell.angle_beta   90.00
_cell.angle_gamma   90.00
#
_symmetry.space_group_name_H-M   'P 1'
#
loop_
_entity.id
_entity.type
_entity.pdbx_description
1 polymer ?
#
loop_
_entity_poly.entity_id
_entity_poly.type
_entity_poly.pdbx_seq_one_letter_code
_entity_poly.pdbx_strand_id
1 'polypeptide(L)'
;MSTTAKPLYFDCDNHFYESAESFLRYLPEKYHKALRFIELDGKTKMLVNGKLSEYIPNPTFEVVAAPGSTVEYFKGNNPEGKSYRDFMKVQRCIDEYRVKTPKRYELLEEHGLCGTLMFPTLASVVESHMYEDPALCHAMIHSLNQWMLDEWGFGEDGQFYATPVITLMDSEKALEEAKWIVSKGSKVVLMRPSYVPGAHGSRGMGSSEFDPIYELLAANDVVIAFHNSDNGVYDMYERHQKSEEALQGEYHPFKKSDPLEMVMDLNQATVGHNLAGLVCHGVFDRHPNLKVCYVETGVAWLYPMWDRLEHVYNMAPQLFSRHPHDIIRDHVWFHPHFEENVSRLVDMVGVDHIIFGSDWPHPEGLARPGDWIQALDGLSDEDKDKIMRTNMMGLLGMNPEAQVKEAS
;
A
#
# COMPACT_ATOMS: atom_id res chain seq x y z
N MET A 1 -41.88 -7.94 -1.98
CA MET A 1 -40.58 -8.46 -1.54
C MET A 1 -39.71 -7.27 -1.42
N SER A 2 -39.36 -6.85 -0.21
CA SER A 2 -38.44 -5.71 0.01
C SER A 2 -37.07 -6.13 -0.51
N THR A 3 -36.64 -5.56 -1.61
CA THR A 3 -35.23 -5.62 -2.02
C THR A 3 -34.46 -4.74 -1.06
N THR A 4 -33.98 -5.32 0.03
CA THR A 4 -32.92 -4.66 0.82
C THR A 4 -31.78 -4.42 -0.13
N ALA A 5 -31.45 -3.15 -0.40
CA ALA A 5 -30.25 -2.78 -1.17
C ALA A 5 -29.06 -3.51 -0.54
N LYS A 6 -28.22 -4.12 -1.39
CA LYS A 6 -27.00 -4.75 -0.89
C LYS A 6 -26.14 -3.67 -0.21
N PRO A 7 -25.56 -3.97 0.97
CA PRO A 7 -24.64 -3.03 1.57
C PRO A 7 -23.49 -2.73 0.59
N LEU A 8 -23.18 -1.47 0.41
CA LEU A 8 -22.03 -1.04 -0.36
C LEU A 8 -20.82 -0.93 0.58
N TYR A 9 -19.68 -1.46 0.17
CA TYR A 9 -18.45 -1.51 0.95
C TYR A 9 -17.49 -0.39 0.57
N PHE A 10 -16.52 -0.09 1.43
CA PHE A 10 -15.44 0.86 1.14
C PHE A 10 -14.12 0.09 1.08
N ASP A 11 -13.53 0.04 -0.11
CA ASP A 11 -12.30 -0.70 -0.39
C ASP A 11 -11.07 0.15 -0.06
N CYS A 12 -10.25 -0.28 0.89
CA CYS A 12 -9.04 0.45 1.25
C CYS A 12 -7.83 0.10 0.36
N ASP A 13 -8.01 -0.78 -0.64
CA ASP A 13 -6.90 -1.29 -1.45
C ASP A 13 -7.35 -1.58 -2.88
N ASN A 14 -7.15 -0.60 -3.74
CA ASN A 14 -7.47 -0.69 -5.15
C ASN A 14 -6.39 0.05 -5.94
N HIS A 15 -6.14 -0.36 -7.18
CA HIS A 15 -5.00 0.12 -7.94
C HIS A 15 -5.37 0.71 -9.30
N PHE A 16 -4.42 1.47 -9.81
CA PHE A 16 -4.36 1.85 -11.21
C PHE A 16 -2.96 1.56 -11.79
N TYR A 17 -2.91 1.32 -13.10
CA TYR A 17 -1.67 1.09 -13.82
C TYR A 17 -1.21 2.37 -14.50
N GLU A 18 -0.09 2.92 -14.04
CA GLU A 18 0.50 4.12 -14.61
C GLU A 18 1.08 3.86 -16.00
N SER A 19 1.15 4.91 -16.79
CA SER A 19 1.94 4.98 -18.00
C SER A 19 3.18 5.86 -17.79
N ALA A 20 4.07 5.92 -18.76
CA ALA A 20 5.17 6.87 -18.73
C ALA A 20 4.67 8.32 -18.58
N GLU A 21 3.54 8.66 -19.18
CA GLU A 21 2.93 9.98 -19.10
C GLU A 21 2.53 10.36 -17.68
N SER A 22 2.12 9.41 -16.85
CA SER A 22 1.76 9.64 -15.46
C SER A 22 2.90 10.29 -14.65
N PHE A 23 4.12 9.95 -14.99
CA PHE A 23 5.32 10.50 -14.36
C PHE A 23 5.88 11.73 -15.09
N LEU A 24 5.70 11.82 -16.40
CA LEU A 24 6.39 12.81 -17.23
C LEU A 24 5.57 14.06 -17.53
N ARG A 25 4.25 14.02 -17.39
CA ARG A 25 3.33 15.13 -17.75
C ARG A 25 3.73 16.46 -17.11
N TYR A 26 4.06 16.46 -15.84
CA TYR A 26 4.42 17.63 -15.05
C TYR A 26 5.90 17.70 -14.66
N LEU A 27 6.68 16.69 -15.08
CA LEU A 27 8.10 16.64 -14.77
C LEU A 27 8.86 17.71 -15.56
N PRO A 28 9.76 18.48 -14.94
CA PRO A 28 10.62 19.41 -15.66
C PRO A 28 11.41 18.74 -16.80
N GLU A 29 11.47 19.35 -17.97
CA GLU A 29 12.05 18.78 -19.20
C GLU A 29 13.47 18.22 -19.01
N LYS A 30 14.29 18.87 -18.17
CA LYS A 30 15.64 18.41 -17.84
C LYS A 30 15.70 16.98 -17.29
N TYR A 31 14.60 16.50 -16.71
CA TYR A 31 14.48 15.18 -16.09
C TYR A 31 13.74 14.14 -16.96
N HIS A 32 13.19 14.49 -18.14
CA HIS A 32 12.41 13.56 -18.96
C HIS A 32 13.17 12.29 -19.38
N LYS A 33 14.51 12.33 -19.39
CA LYS A 33 15.32 11.14 -19.69
C LYS A 33 15.48 10.18 -18.51
N ALA A 34 15.03 10.56 -17.33
CA ALA A 34 15.18 9.74 -16.13
C ALA A 34 14.26 8.52 -16.10
N LEU A 35 13.12 8.57 -16.81
CA LEU A 35 12.23 7.43 -16.98
C LEU A 35 12.08 7.10 -18.47
N ARG A 36 12.41 5.87 -18.86
CA ARG A 36 12.31 5.41 -20.26
C ARG A 36 11.90 3.96 -20.32
N PHE A 37 11.13 3.62 -21.35
CA PHE A 37 10.88 2.24 -21.72
C PHE A 37 11.79 1.89 -22.90
N ILE A 38 12.47 0.77 -22.82
CA ILE A 38 13.42 0.27 -23.81
C ILE A 38 13.09 -1.16 -24.19
N GLU A 39 13.41 -1.54 -25.43
CA GLU A 39 13.35 -2.95 -25.86
C GLU A 39 14.70 -3.62 -25.53
N LEU A 40 14.64 -4.69 -24.75
CA LEU A 40 15.79 -5.54 -24.41
C LEU A 40 15.37 -7.00 -24.54
N ASP A 41 16.07 -7.75 -25.38
CA ASP A 41 15.78 -9.19 -25.66
C ASP A 41 14.31 -9.46 -26.02
N GLY A 42 13.71 -8.57 -26.82
CA GLY A 42 12.31 -8.68 -27.25
C GLY A 42 11.27 -8.45 -26.17
N LYS A 43 11.67 -7.81 -25.07
CA LYS A 43 10.77 -7.39 -23.98
C LYS A 43 10.94 -5.91 -23.69
N THR A 44 9.83 -5.25 -23.40
CA THR A 44 9.88 -3.88 -22.91
C THR A 44 10.31 -3.88 -21.45
N LYS A 45 11.34 -3.09 -21.15
CA LYS A 45 11.89 -2.91 -19.81
C LYS A 45 11.85 -1.43 -19.43
N MET A 46 11.79 -1.15 -18.13
CA MET A 46 11.81 0.20 -17.59
C MET A 46 13.20 0.57 -17.11
N LEU A 47 13.69 1.72 -17.57
CA LEU A 47 14.90 2.37 -17.08
C LEU A 47 14.51 3.54 -16.19
N VAL A 48 14.93 3.50 -14.94
CA VAL A 48 14.72 4.56 -13.95
C VAL A 48 16.10 5.12 -13.55
N ASN A 49 16.33 6.38 -13.83
CA ASN A 49 17.61 7.07 -13.58
C ASN A 49 18.84 6.30 -14.11
N GLY A 50 18.67 5.69 -15.30
CA GLY A 50 19.73 4.91 -15.96
C GLY A 50 19.90 3.48 -15.42
N LYS A 51 19.15 3.06 -14.39
CA LYS A 51 19.15 1.71 -13.85
C LYS A 51 18.00 0.93 -14.46
N LEU A 52 18.24 -0.33 -14.84
CA LEU A 52 17.21 -1.24 -15.30
C LEU A 52 16.36 -1.67 -14.10
N SER A 53 15.04 -1.51 -14.20
CA SER A 53 14.12 -2.11 -13.22
C SER A 53 13.57 -3.42 -13.77
N GLU A 54 13.68 -4.47 -13.00
CA GLU A 54 13.10 -5.79 -13.28
C GLU A 54 12.01 -6.16 -12.28
N TYR A 55 11.69 -5.27 -11.33
CA TYR A 55 10.69 -5.50 -10.30
C TYR A 55 9.32 -5.80 -10.91
N ILE A 56 8.86 -4.98 -11.85
CA ILE A 56 7.63 -5.23 -12.62
C ILE A 56 7.99 -5.80 -13.99
N PRO A 57 7.64 -7.08 -14.27
CA PRO A 57 8.04 -7.74 -15.52
C PRO A 57 7.46 -7.13 -16.80
N ASN A 58 6.29 -6.49 -16.72
CA ASN A 58 5.63 -5.81 -17.83
C ASN A 58 5.23 -4.38 -17.44
N PRO A 59 6.19 -3.44 -17.38
CA PRO A 59 5.97 -2.10 -16.84
C PRO A 59 5.13 -1.19 -17.74
N THR A 60 4.76 -1.60 -18.95
CA THR A 60 3.83 -0.87 -19.81
C THR A 60 2.36 -1.21 -19.56
N PHE A 61 2.10 -2.32 -18.88
CA PHE A 61 0.75 -2.84 -18.59
C PHE A 61 -0.17 -2.95 -19.81
N GLU A 62 0.38 -3.18 -21.03
CA GLU A 62 -0.46 -3.44 -22.21
C GLU A 62 -1.22 -4.76 -22.08
N VAL A 63 -0.56 -5.73 -21.48
CA VAL A 63 -1.11 -7.03 -21.11
C VAL A 63 -0.89 -7.20 -19.61
N VAL A 64 -1.94 -7.53 -18.89
CA VAL A 64 -1.94 -7.72 -17.44
C VAL A 64 -2.50 -9.11 -17.09
N ALA A 65 -2.22 -9.60 -15.92
CA ALA A 65 -2.92 -10.77 -15.42
C ALA A 65 -4.34 -10.37 -14.99
N ALA A 66 -5.32 -11.26 -15.19
CA ALA A 66 -6.70 -10.99 -14.81
C ALA A 66 -6.84 -10.90 -13.30
N PRO A 67 -7.66 -9.97 -12.77
CA PRO A 67 -7.91 -9.84 -11.34
C PRO A 67 -8.32 -11.18 -10.73
N GLY A 68 -7.75 -11.52 -9.57
CA GLY A 68 -8.07 -12.73 -8.84
C GLY A 68 -7.54 -14.03 -9.45
N SER A 69 -6.77 -13.97 -10.53
CA SER A 69 -6.33 -15.20 -11.21
C SER A 69 -5.35 -16.05 -10.39
N THR A 70 -4.64 -15.46 -9.40
CA THR A 70 -3.67 -16.17 -8.56
C THR A 70 -4.16 -16.40 -7.12
N VAL A 71 -5.41 -16.09 -6.81
CA VAL A 71 -6.03 -16.27 -5.48
C VAL A 71 -5.86 -17.69 -4.94
N GLU A 72 -6.11 -18.72 -5.77
CA GLU A 72 -5.97 -20.12 -5.32
C GLU A 72 -4.51 -20.51 -5.02
N TYR A 73 -3.54 -19.87 -5.67
CA TYR A 73 -2.13 -20.04 -5.34
C TYR A 73 -1.82 -19.51 -3.92
N PHE A 74 -2.26 -18.28 -3.60
CA PHE A 74 -2.04 -17.68 -2.27
C PHE A 74 -2.82 -18.39 -1.15
N LYS A 75 -3.99 -18.96 -1.45
CA LYS A 75 -4.70 -19.85 -0.52
C LYS A 75 -3.99 -21.19 -0.27
N GLY A 76 -2.89 -21.46 -0.96
CA GLY A 76 -2.19 -22.74 -0.85
C GLY A 76 -2.90 -23.90 -1.57
N ASN A 77 -3.88 -23.64 -2.44
CA ASN A 77 -4.61 -24.63 -3.21
C ASN A 77 -3.82 -25.05 -4.47
N ASN A 78 -2.66 -25.69 -4.28
CA ASN A 78 -1.78 -26.10 -5.36
C ASN A 78 -1.34 -27.58 -5.23
N PRO A 79 -2.28 -28.54 -5.18
CA PRO A 79 -1.93 -29.96 -5.03
C PRO A 79 -1.16 -30.54 -6.22
N GLU A 80 -1.24 -29.90 -7.40
CA GLU A 80 -0.57 -30.34 -8.62
C GLU A 80 0.87 -29.75 -8.75
N GLY A 81 1.28 -28.87 -7.84
CA GLY A 81 2.61 -28.24 -7.87
C GLY A 81 2.84 -27.32 -9.07
N LYS A 82 1.80 -26.64 -9.55
CA LYS A 82 1.88 -25.68 -10.66
C LYS A 82 2.75 -24.48 -10.27
N SER A 83 3.44 -23.90 -11.24
CA SER A 83 4.14 -22.65 -11.02
C SER A 83 3.16 -21.47 -10.82
N TYR A 84 3.60 -20.38 -10.18
CA TYR A 84 2.80 -19.17 -10.04
C TYR A 84 2.24 -18.67 -11.39
N ARG A 85 3.04 -18.78 -12.46
CA ARG A 85 2.63 -18.39 -13.82
C ARG A 85 1.49 -19.23 -14.39
N ASP A 86 1.35 -20.47 -13.98
CA ASP A 86 0.29 -21.37 -14.47
C ASP A 86 -1.09 -20.97 -13.92
N PHE A 87 -1.15 -20.18 -12.84
CA PHE A 87 -2.36 -19.60 -12.31
C PHE A 87 -2.75 -18.30 -13.04
N MET A 88 -1.79 -17.57 -13.59
CA MET A 88 -2.04 -16.29 -14.25
C MET A 88 -2.88 -16.48 -15.51
N LYS A 89 -3.98 -15.73 -15.59
CA LYS A 89 -4.79 -15.58 -16.82
C LYS A 89 -4.52 -14.20 -17.38
N VAL A 90 -3.81 -14.13 -18.49
CA VAL A 90 -3.45 -12.85 -19.10
C VAL A 90 -4.60 -12.27 -19.94
N GLN A 91 -4.74 -10.95 -19.92
CA GLN A 91 -5.70 -10.18 -20.70
C GLN A 91 -5.12 -8.84 -21.10
N ARG A 92 -5.74 -8.18 -22.09
CA ARG A 92 -5.39 -6.79 -22.41
C ARG A 92 -5.81 -5.90 -21.26
N CYS A 93 -4.97 -4.91 -20.93
CA CYS A 93 -5.35 -3.85 -20.02
C CYS A 93 -6.51 -3.05 -20.62
N ILE A 94 -7.47 -2.70 -19.81
CA ILE A 94 -8.60 -1.83 -20.18
C ILE A 94 -8.36 -0.42 -19.63
N ASP A 95 -9.02 0.56 -20.21
CA ASP A 95 -8.84 1.97 -19.83
C ASP A 95 -9.23 2.23 -18.36
N GLU A 96 -10.23 1.49 -17.87
CA GLU A 96 -10.71 1.55 -16.49
C GLU A 96 -9.66 1.17 -15.44
N TYR A 97 -8.59 0.46 -15.84
CA TYR A 97 -7.45 0.17 -14.96
C TYR A 97 -6.43 1.31 -14.92
N ARG A 98 -6.58 2.34 -15.77
CA ARG A 98 -5.60 3.41 -15.94
C ARG A 98 -6.09 4.77 -15.53
N VAL A 99 -7.35 5.08 -15.85
CA VAL A 99 -7.96 6.39 -15.64
C VAL A 99 -9.42 6.27 -15.24
N LYS A 100 -9.93 7.31 -14.61
CA LYS A 100 -11.32 7.40 -14.13
C LYS A 100 -12.29 7.66 -15.26
N THR A 101 -12.72 6.60 -15.95
CA THR A 101 -13.76 6.66 -17.00
C THR A 101 -15.17 6.55 -16.41
N PRO A 102 -16.23 6.92 -17.13
CA PRO A 102 -17.61 6.64 -16.68
C PRO A 102 -17.85 5.16 -16.36
N LYS A 103 -17.27 4.25 -17.14
CA LYS A 103 -17.36 2.82 -16.89
C LYS A 103 -16.62 2.38 -15.62
N ARG A 104 -15.61 3.13 -15.15
CA ARG A 104 -14.95 2.85 -13.88
C ARG A 104 -15.90 3.05 -12.69
N TYR A 105 -16.84 4.01 -12.77
CA TYR A 105 -17.91 4.18 -11.79
C TYR A 105 -18.92 3.03 -11.84
N GLU A 106 -19.29 2.56 -13.04
CA GLU A 106 -20.14 1.37 -13.20
C GLU A 106 -19.49 0.14 -12.59
N LEU A 107 -18.18 -0.07 -12.80
CA LEU A 107 -17.42 -1.17 -12.18
C LEU A 107 -17.38 -1.07 -10.65
N LEU A 108 -17.26 0.14 -10.09
CA LEU A 108 -17.31 0.33 -8.63
C LEU A 108 -18.65 -0.17 -8.08
N GLU A 109 -19.76 0.20 -8.73
CA GLU A 109 -21.10 -0.25 -8.35
C GLU A 109 -21.29 -1.76 -8.56
N GLU A 110 -20.82 -2.33 -9.68
CA GLU A 110 -20.87 -3.77 -9.97
C GLU A 110 -20.11 -4.59 -8.91
N HIS A 111 -19.02 -4.03 -8.37
CA HIS A 111 -18.23 -4.62 -7.29
C HIS A 111 -18.89 -4.46 -5.91
N GLY A 112 -19.99 -3.71 -5.81
CA GLY A 112 -20.69 -3.45 -4.54
C GLY A 112 -19.93 -2.47 -3.64
N LEU A 113 -19.20 -1.53 -4.23
CA LEU A 113 -18.40 -0.54 -3.51
C LEU A 113 -19.08 0.83 -3.55
N CYS A 114 -19.00 1.56 -2.43
CA CYS A 114 -19.40 2.96 -2.35
C CYS A 114 -18.21 3.92 -2.54
N GLY A 115 -16.99 3.44 -2.35
CA GLY A 115 -15.79 4.20 -2.55
C GLY A 115 -14.53 3.34 -2.38
N THR A 116 -13.39 3.89 -2.77
CA THR A 116 -12.12 3.17 -2.70
C THR A 116 -10.91 4.11 -2.60
N LEU A 117 -9.87 3.67 -1.90
CA LEU A 117 -8.54 4.23 -2.07
C LEU A 117 -7.95 3.71 -3.38
N MET A 118 -7.13 4.56 -4.04
CA MET A 118 -6.52 4.26 -5.33
C MET A 118 -5.01 4.39 -5.23
N PHE A 119 -4.31 3.26 -5.27
CA PHE A 119 -2.85 3.22 -5.16
C PHE A 119 -2.16 3.15 -6.52
N PRO A 120 -1.02 3.84 -6.69
CA PRO A 120 -0.16 3.64 -7.84
C PRO A 120 0.58 2.30 -7.76
N THR A 121 0.84 1.67 -8.92
CA THR A 121 1.55 0.38 -9.00
C THR A 121 3.07 0.56 -9.20
N LEU A 122 3.51 1.58 -9.96
CA LEU A 122 4.92 1.80 -10.29
C LEU A 122 5.65 2.79 -9.34
N ALA A 123 4.93 3.57 -8.55
CA ALA A 123 5.52 4.65 -7.76
C ALA A 123 6.65 4.18 -6.84
N SER A 124 6.47 3.05 -6.16
CA SER A 124 7.48 2.50 -5.24
C SER A 124 8.76 2.05 -5.96
N VAL A 125 8.61 1.49 -7.18
CA VAL A 125 9.75 1.10 -8.02
C VAL A 125 10.55 2.34 -8.44
N VAL A 126 9.85 3.42 -8.82
CA VAL A 126 10.50 4.68 -9.19
C VAL A 126 11.26 5.25 -8.00
N GLU A 127 10.65 5.29 -6.83
CA GLU A 127 11.27 5.79 -5.61
C GLU A 127 12.51 4.97 -5.22
N SER A 128 12.43 3.65 -5.23
CA SER A 128 13.55 2.78 -4.84
C SER A 128 14.78 2.93 -5.74
N HIS A 129 14.60 3.24 -7.02
CA HIS A 129 15.69 3.42 -7.97
C HIS A 129 16.34 4.82 -7.95
N MET A 130 15.73 5.79 -7.26
CA MET A 130 16.19 7.19 -7.24
C MET A 130 16.81 7.62 -5.90
N TYR A 131 17.10 6.72 -4.99
CA TYR A 131 17.62 7.07 -3.66
C TYR A 131 18.95 7.84 -3.70
N GLU A 132 19.72 7.76 -4.79
CA GLU A 132 20.96 8.51 -5.00
C GLU A 132 20.73 9.94 -5.52
N ASP A 133 19.51 10.25 -6.00
CA ASP A 133 19.14 11.58 -6.50
C ASP A 133 17.79 12.04 -5.90
N PRO A 134 17.79 12.48 -4.63
CA PRO A 134 16.57 12.94 -3.97
C PRO A 134 15.85 14.06 -4.72
N ALA A 135 16.59 14.96 -5.39
CA ALA A 135 15.98 16.07 -6.12
C ALA A 135 15.16 15.57 -7.32
N LEU A 136 15.67 14.59 -8.04
CA LEU A 136 14.95 13.92 -9.12
C LEU A 136 13.75 13.13 -8.58
N CYS A 137 13.94 12.38 -7.50
CA CYS A 137 12.90 11.60 -6.87
C CYS A 137 11.69 12.48 -6.48
N HIS A 138 11.93 13.56 -5.74
CA HIS A 138 10.88 14.50 -5.35
C HIS A 138 10.19 15.14 -6.56
N ALA A 139 10.93 15.52 -7.60
CA ALA A 139 10.34 16.09 -8.81
C ALA A 139 9.44 15.07 -9.55
N MET A 140 9.87 13.81 -9.62
CA MET A 140 9.12 12.73 -10.28
C MET A 140 7.84 12.38 -9.49
N ILE A 141 7.96 12.26 -8.17
CA ILE A 141 6.82 11.98 -7.29
C ILE A 141 5.82 13.14 -7.33
N HIS A 142 6.26 14.39 -7.29
CA HIS A 142 5.38 15.54 -7.44
C HIS A 142 4.64 15.54 -8.79
N SER A 143 5.34 15.20 -9.88
CA SER A 143 4.71 15.06 -11.20
C SER A 143 3.61 13.98 -11.19
N LEU A 144 3.87 12.83 -10.58
CA LEU A 144 2.88 11.76 -10.41
C LEU A 144 1.68 12.23 -9.57
N ASN A 145 1.93 12.91 -8.46
CA ASN A 145 0.87 13.42 -7.59
C ASN A 145 -0.04 14.44 -8.30
N GLN A 146 0.53 15.32 -9.14
CA GLN A 146 -0.25 16.22 -9.99
C GLN A 146 -1.11 15.46 -11.01
N TRP A 147 -0.54 14.43 -11.64
CA TRP A 147 -1.26 13.58 -12.58
C TRP A 147 -2.40 12.81 -11.87
N MET A 148 -2.15 12.27 -10.67
CA MET A 148 -3.19 11.59 -9.87
C MET A 148 -4.33 12.54 -9.52
N LEU A 149 -4.03 13.79 -9.16
CA LEU A 149 -5.06 14.79 -8.87
C LEU A 149 -5.95 15.04 -10.08
N ASP A 150 -5.36 15.16 -11.29
CA ASP A 150 -6.11 15.44 -12.51
C ASP A 150 -6.95 14.24 -12.99
N GLU A 151 -6.38 13.03 -12.94
CA GLU A 151 -7.02 11.85 -13.52
C GLU A 151 -7.95 11.12 -12.55
N TRP A 152 -7.62 11.10 -11.25
CA TRP A 152 -8.36 10.36 -10.24
C TRP A 152 -9.04 11.26 -9.21
N GLY A 153 -8.44 12.40 -8.87
CA GLY A 153 -8.87 13.23 -7.76
C GLY A 153 -8.43 12.68 -6.40
N PHE A 154 -8.57 13.50 -5.36
CA PHE A 154 -8.24 13.13 -3.98
C PHE A 154 -9.48 12.94 -3.10
N GLY A 155 -10.62 12.57 -3.71
CA GLY A 155 -11.86 12.27 -3.02
C GLY A 155 -12.96 13.32 -3.21
N GLU A 156 -12.84 14.24 -4.17
CA GLU A 156 -13.81 15.30 -4.42
C GLU A 156 -15.17 14.77 -4.87
N ASP A 157 -15.20 13.59 -5.50
CA ASP A 157 -16.42 12.90 -5.93
C ASP A 157 -17.02 11.99 -4.85
N GLY A 158 -16.32 11.83 -3.71
CA GLY A 158 -16.73 10.97 -2.61
C GLY A 158 -16.57 9.46 -2.87
N GLN A 159 -15.99 9.06 -4.01
CA GLN A 159 -15.87 7.66 -4.41
C GLN A 159 -14.42 7.22 -4.66
N PHE A 160 -13.63 8.02 -5.37
CA PHE A 160 -12.24 7.69 -5.68
C PHE A 160 -11.28 8.61 -4.92
N TYR A 161 -10.42 8.01 -4.11
CA TYR A 161 -9.44 8.69 -3.27
C TYR A 161 -8.05 8.25 -3.70
N ALA A 162 -7.46 8.90 -4.71
CA ALA A 162 -6.07 8.63 -5.05
C ALA A 162 -5.17 8.96 -3.86
N THR A 163 -4.13 8.16 -3.68
CA THR A 163 -3.22 8.24 -2.54
C THR A 163 -1.91 8.92 -2.95
N PRO A 164 -1.81 10.27 -2.86
CA PRO A 164 -0.60 10.95 -3.24
C PRO A 164 0.59 10.48 -2.40
N VAL A 165 1.74 10.35 -3.06
CA VAL A 165 2.96 9.78 -2.49
C VAL A 165 3.78 10.89 -1.80
N ILE A 166 4.30 10.59 -0.61
CA ILE A 166 5.32 11.42 0.06
C ILE A 166 6.59 10.58 0.20
N THR A 167 7.65 10.97 -0.50
CA THR A 167 8.99 10.46 -0.25
C THR A 167 9.70 11.28 0.82
N LEU A 168 10.34 10.62 1.77
CA LEU A 168 11.02 11.26 2.90
C LEU A 168 12.51 11.49 2.68
N MET A 169 13.04 11.28 1.46
CA MET A 169 14.48 11.35 1.17
C MET A 169 15.10 12.70 1.53
N ASP A 170 14.36 13.78 1.31
CA ASP A 170 14.67 15.14 1.73
C ASP A 170 13.50 15.66 2.55
N SER A 171 13.69 15.86 3.85
CA SER A 171 12.63 16.20 4.79
C SER A 171 11.99 17.58 4.54
N GLU A 172 12.76 18.55 4.03
CA GLU A 172 12.23 19.87 3.68
C GLU A 172 11.30 19.76 2.46
N LYS A 173 11.74 19.06 1.41
CA LYS A 173 10.90 18.82 0.22
C LYS A 173 9.68 17.94 0.52
N ALA A 174 9.84 16.96 1.39
CA ALA A 174 8.72 16.15 1.85
C ALA A 174 7.66 17.00 2.59
N LEU A 175 8.08 17.98 3.40
CA LEU A 175 7.17 18.91 4.05
C LEU A 175 6.49 19.87 3.04
N GLU A 176 7.22 20.33 2.01
CA GLU A 176 6.62 21.12 0.92
C GLU A 176 5.55 20.33 0.17
N GLU A 177 5.84 19.06 -0.17
CA GLU A 177 4.89 18.15 -0.81
C GLU A 177 3.67 17.88 0.07
N ALA A 178 3.87 17.59 1.36
CA ALA A 178 2.79 17.40 2.31
C ALA A 178 1.87 18.63 2.41
N LYS A 179 2.43 19.85 2.43
CA LYS A 179 1.65 21.10 2.41
C LYS A 179 0.83 21.23 1.13
N TRP A 180 1.41 20.90 -0.02
CA TRP A 180 0.70 20.93 -1.29
C TRP A 180 -0.46 19.91 -1.29
N ILE A 181 -0.22 18.66 -0.89
CA ILE A 181 -1.23 17.60 -0.80
C ILE A 181 -2.39 18.03 0.10
N VAL A 182 -2.10 18.50 1.31
CA VAL A 182 -3.11 19.02 2.26
C VAL A 182 -3.92 20.17 1.64
N SER A 183 -3.26 21.09 0.92
CA SER A 183 -3.93 22.21 0.24
C SER A 183 -4.90 21.76 -0.86
N LYS A 184 -4.72 20.53 -1.39
CA LYS A 184 -5.61 19.89 -2.38
C LYS A 184 -6.72 19.06 -1.75
N GLY A 185 -6.80 19.02 -0.42
CA GLY A 185 -7.88 18.37 0.31
C GLY A 185 -7.76 16.86 0.46
N SER A 186 -6.60 16.27 0.15
CA SER A 186 -6.40 14.82 0.34
C SER A 186 -6.62 14.42 1.79
N LYS A 187 -7.25 13.26 1.99
CA LYS A 187 -7.50 12.64 3.29
C LYS A 187 -6.55 11.48 3.61
N VAL A 188 -5.75 11.09 2.65
CA VAL A 188 -4.80 10.00 2.76
C VAL A 188 -3.54 10.31 1.98
N VAL A 189 -2.39 9.87 2.48
CA VAL A 189 -1.10 9.92 1.77
C VAL A 189 -0.46 8.55 1.78
N LEU A 190 0.27 8.23 0.72
CA LEU A 190 1.04 7.00 0.61
C LEU A 190 2.49 7.25 1.04
N MET A 191 2.99 6.43 1.94
CA MET A 191 4.41 6.35 2.28
C MET A 191 4.89 4.90 2.20
N ARG A 192 6.12 4.71 1.77
CA ARG A 192 6.74 3.38 1.72
C ARG A 192 7.11 2.91 3.14
N PRO A 193 6.71 1.71 3.60
CA PRO A 193 6.99 1.21 4.95
C PRO A 193 8.42 0.67 5.07
N SER A 194 9.42 1.54 4.89
CA SER A 194 10.83 1.15 4.89
C SER A 194 11.70 2.21 5.56
N TYR A 195 12.98 1.92 5.73
CA TYR A 195 13.95 2.94 6.07
C TYR A 195 14.03 4.02 4.99
N VAL A 196 14.45 5.21 5.38
CA VAL A 196 14.62 6.35 4.50
C VAL A 196 16.10 6.51 4.16
N PRO A 197 16.50 6.34 2.89
CA PRO A 197 17.89 6.58 2.48
C PRO A 197 18.33 8.01 2.72
N GLY A 198 19.61 8.22 3.03
CA GLY A 198 20.16 9.56 3.23
C GLY A 198 21.67 9.62 2.99
N ALA A 199 22.18 10.82 2.77
CA ALA A 199 23.58 11.07 2.42
C ALA A 199 24.59 10.55 3.49
N HIS A 200 24.15 10.45 4.73
CA HIS A 200 24.98 10.00 5.87
C HIS A 200 24.52 8.66 6.44
N GLY A 201 23.79 7.86 5.67
CA GLY A 201 23.20 6.59 6.06
C GLY A 201 21.67 6.64 6.09
N SER A 202 21.08 5.48 6.33
CA SER A 202 19.62 5.35 6.40
C SER A 202 19.08 5.85 7.74
N ARG A 203 17.85 6.39 7.71
CA ARG A 203 17.12 6.83 8.88
C ARG A 203 15.85 6.01 9.04
N GLY A 204 15.46 5.72 10.27
CA GLY A 204 14.13 5.17 10.56
C GLY A 204 13.06 6.27 10.52
N MET A 205 11.85 5.92 10.13
CA MET A 205 10.72 6.85 10.08
C MET A 205 10.31 7.40 11.46
N GLY A 206 10.80 6.79 12.55
CA GLY A 206 10.65 7.32 13.91
C GLY A 206 11.53 8.53 14.25
N SER A 207 12.39 8.98 13.31
CA SER A 207 13.26 10.15 13.50
C SER A 207 12.44 11.43 13.66
N SER A 208 12.84 12.28 14.61
CA SER A 208 12.21 13.59 14.86
C SER A 208 12.39 14.59 13.72
N GLU A 209 13.27 14.32 12.76
CA GLU A 209 13.38 15.13 11.55
C GLU A 209 12.09 15.14 10.72
N PHE A 210 11.24 14.11 10.86
CA PHE A 210 9.96 13.99 10.17
C PHE A 210 8.77 14.54 10.97
N ASP A 211 8.99 14.96 12.22
CA ASP A 211 7.93 15.50 13.08
C ASP A 211 7.12 16.64 12.44
N PRO A 212 7.72 17.60 11.69
CA PRO A 212 6.93 18.65 11.02
C PRO A 212 5.92 18.11 9.98
N ILE A 213 6.22 16.97 9.36
CA ILE A 213 5.32 16.30 8.40
C ILE A 213 4.20 15.61 9.16
N TYR A 214 4.51 14.86 10.22
CA TYR A 214 3.54 14.16 11.05
C TYR A 214 2.58 15.14 11.74
N GLU A 215 3.11 16.26 12.27
CA GLU A 215 2.29 17.32 12.87
C GLU A 215 1.31 17.92 11.84
N LEU A 216 1.78 18.20 10.62
CA LEU A 216 0.93 18.75 9.57
C LEU A 216 -0.18 17.76 9.18
N LEU A 217 0.14 16.48 8.97
CA LEU A 217 -0.84 15.46 8.59
C LEU A 217 -1.86 15.23 9.70
N ALA A 218 -1.40 15.09 10.94
CA ALA A 218 -2.26 14.92 12.12
C ALA A 218 -3.20 16.11 12.35
N ALA A 219 -2.71 17.35 12.15
CA ALA A 219 -3.50 18.57 12.31
C ALA A 219 -4.59 18.73 11.24
N ASN A 220 -4.50 18.03 10.11
CA ASN A 220 -5.46 18.07 9.01
C ASN A 220 -6.27 16.77 8.84
N ASP A 221 -6.21 15.86 9.83
CA ASP A 221 -6.87 14.54 9.78
C ASP A 221 -6.52 13.74 8.51
N VAL A 222 -5.24 13.80 8.08
CA VAL A 222 -4.76 13.03 6.93
C VAL A 222 -4.12 11.74 7.43
N VAL A 223 -4.59 10.62 6.93
CA VAL A 223 -4.11 9.27 7.25
C VAL A 223 -2.84 8.95 6.47
N ILE A 224 -1.85 8.34 7.09
CA ILE A 224 -0.72 7.76 6.38
C ILE A 224 -1.06 6.30 6.05
N ALA A 225 -1.14 5.98 4.77
CA ALA A 225 -1.20 4.61 4.29
C ALA A 225 0.22 4.11 4.00
N PHE A 226 0.63 3.05 4.70
CA PHE A 226 1.80 2.27 4.40
C PHE A 226 1.37 1.07 3.55
N HIS A 227 1.81 1.04 2.30
CA HIS A 227 1.40 0.02 1.35
C HIS A 227 2.57 -0.89 1.00
N ASN A 228 2.29 -2.17 0.75
CA ASN A 228 3.28 -3.12 0.24
C ASN A 228 3.96 -2.55 -1.01
N SER A 229 5.29 -2.65 -1.09
CA SER A 229 6.04 -1.99 -2.14
C SER A 229 7.46 -2.54 -2.27
N ASP A 230 8.22 -2.03 -3.25
CA ASP A 230 9.66 -2.24 -3.31
C ASP A 230 10.34 -1.53 -2.13
N ASN A 231 10.66 -2.27 -1.09
CA ASN A 231 11.26 -1.75 0.14
C ASN A 231 12.78 -1.60 0.09
N GLY A 232 13.41 -1.96 -1.04
CA GLY A 232 14.85 -1.79 -1.24
C GLY A 232 15.74 -2.69 -0.37
N VAL A 233 15.24 -3.85 0.05
CA VAL A 233 15.93 -4.75 1.01
C VAL A 233 16.57 -5.97 0.34
N TYR A 234 16.85 -5.91 -0.93
CA TYR A 234 17.37 -7.04 -1.71
C TYR A 234 18.71 -7.56 -1.23
N ASP A 235 19.58 -6.67 -0.75
CA ASP A 235 20.88 -7.03 -0.20
C ASP A 235 20.77 -7.95 1.03
N MET A 236 19.66 -7.89 1.77
CA MET A 236 19.39 -8.84 2.86
C MET A 236 19.12 -10.25 2.31
N TYR A 237 18.36 -10.35 1.24
CA TYR A 237 18.07 -11.62 0.58
C TYR A 237 19.34 -12.20 -0.09
N GLU A 238 20.09 -11.36 -0.83
CA GLU A 238 21.31 -11.75 -1.50
C GLU A 238 22.35 -12.39 -0.57
N ARG A 239 22.45 -11.93 0.67
CA ARG A 239 23.37 -12.50 1.69
C ARG A 239 23.00 -13.91 2.10
N HIS A 240 21.78 -14.36 1.87
CA HIS A 240 21.27 -15.67 2.24
C HIS A 240 21.12 -16.62 1.03
N GLN A 241 21.32 -16.12 -0.18
CA GLN A 241 21.28 -16.95 -1.39
C GLN A 241 22.42 -17.95 -1.41
N LYS A 242 22.20 -19.07 -2.08
CA LYS A 242 23.28 -20.00 -2.44
C LYS A 242 24.26 -19.30 -3.39
N SER A 243 25.56 -19.61 -3.25
CA SER A 243 26.63 -18.97 -4.04
C SER A 243 26.43 -19.11 -5.56
N GLU A 244 25.76 -20.18 -6.00
CA GLU A 244 25.44 -20.43 -7.41
C GLU A 244 24.32 -19.53 -7.93
N GLU A 245 23.43 -19.10 -7.07
CA GLU A 245 22.29 -18.22 -7.37
C GLU A 245 22.66 -16.74 -7.29
N ALA A 246 23.56 -16.37 -6.39
CA ALA A 246 24.12 -15.01 -6.29
C ALA A 246 24.80 -14.51 -7.58
N LEU A 247 25.14 -15.44 -8.47
CA LEU A 247 25.71 -15.13 -9.79
C LEU A 247 24.65 -14.96 -10.89
N GLN A 248 23.37 -15.19 -10.62
CA GLN A 248 22.31 -15.26 -11.63
C GLN A 248 21.46 -14.00 -11.77
N GLY A 249 21.74 -12.92 -11.03
CA GLY A 249 21.09 -11.62 -11.21
C GLY A 249 20.19 -11.20 -10.07
N GLU A 250 19.38 -10.19 -10.34
CA GLU A 250 18.59 -9.45 -9.35
C GLU A 250 17.43 -10.28 -8.77
N TYR A 251 17.01 -9.88 -7.58
CA TYR A 251 15.79 -10.33 -6.93
C TYR A 251 14.56 -10.07 -7.80
N HIS A 252 13.72 -11.09 -7.94
CA HIS A 252 12.47 -11.00 -8.69
C HIS A 252 11.29 -11.41 -7.81
N PRO A 253 10.61 -10.48 -7.14
CA PRO A 253 9.56 -10.79 -6.17
C PRO A 253 8.40 -11.61 -6.74
N PHE A 254 8.18 -11.51 -8.05
CA PHE A 254 7.12 -12.25 -8.74
C PHE A 254 7.59 -13.59 -9.36
N LYS A 255 8.85 -13.97 -9.18
CA LYS A 255 9.37 -15.24 -9.72
C LYS A 255 8.82 -16.45 -8.98
N LYS A 256 8.64 -16.32 -7.65
CA LYS A 256 8.01 -17.32 -6.78
C LYS A 256 8.54 -18.76 -7.00
N SER A 257 9.83 -18.91 -7.23
CA SER A 257 10.47 -20.22 -7.50
C SER A 257 11.47 -20.63 -6.44
N ASP A 258 11.91 -19.71 -5.59
CA ASP A 258 12.83 -20.00 -4.49
C ASP A 258 12.06 -20.09 -3.17
N PRO A 259 12.09 -21.27 -2.48
CA PRO A 259 11.46 -21.44 -1.18
C PRO A 259 11.97 -20.46 -0.12
N LEU A 260 13.27 -20.09 -0.18
CA LEU A 260 13.85 -19.14 0.78
C LEU A 260 13.24 -17.76 0.62
N GLU A 261 13.12 -17.29 -0.63
CA GLU A 261 12.48 -16.01 -0.95
C GLU A 261 11.03 -15.97 -0.44
N MET A 262 10.28 -17.05 -0.66
CA MET A 262 8.88 -17.15 -0.23
C MET A 262 8.72 -17.18 1.30
N VAL A 263 9.67 -17.81 2.01
CA VAL A 263 9.63 -17.95 3.48
C VAL A 263 10.12 -16.67 4.17
N MET A 264 11.15 -16.02 3.62
CA MET A 264 11.73 -14.83 4.26
C MET A 264 10.82 -13.62 4.21
N ASP A 265 9.99 -13.49 3.21
CA ASP A 265 9.10 -12.34 2.98
C ASP A 265 9.66 -11.01 3.53
N LEU A 266 10.70 -10.52 2.89
CA LEU A 266 11.47 -9.35 3.39
C LEU A 266 10.62 -8.08 3.46
N ASN A 267 9.57 -8.00 2.63
CA ASN A 267 8.65 -6.85 2.69
C ASN A 267 7.91 -6.83 4.03
N GLN A 268 7.38 -7.97 4.50
CA GLN A 268 6.74 -8.05 5.81
C GLN A 268 7.71 -7.72 6.95
N ALA A 269 8.98 -8.13 6.86
CA ALA A 269 9.98 -7.79 7.85
C ALA A 269 10.21 -6.27 7.97
N THR A 270 10.27 -5.55 6.84
CA THR A 270 10.43 -4.08 6.85
C THR A 270 9.21 -3.37 7.42
N VAL A 271 8.01 -3.84 7.11
CA VAL A 271 6.75 -3.32 7.66
C VAL A 271 6.74 -3.43 9.19
N GLY A 272 7.11 -4.60 9.72
CA GLY A 272 7.24 -4.80 11.16
C GLY A 272 8.26 -3.87 11.81
N HIS A 273 9.42 -3.69 11.20
CA HIS A 273 10.44 -2.75 11.69
C HIS A 273 9.98 -1.29 11.61
N ASN A 274 9.20 -0.93 10.57
CA ASN A 274 8.60 0.40 10.45
C ASN A 274 7.67 0.70 11.62
N LEU A 275 6.68 -0.17 11.90
CA LEU A 275 5.77 0.01 13.03
C LEU A 275 6.52 0.05 14.37
N ALA A 276 7.45 -0.88 14.60
CA ALA A 276 8.26 -0.88 15.81
C ALA A 276 9.03 0.43 15.97
N GLY A 277 9.57 0.99 14.87
CA GLY A 277 10.25 2.29 14.89
C GLY A 277 9.32 3.44 15.27
N LEU A 278 8.11 3.51 14.73
CA LEU A 278 7.12 4.53 15.08
C LEU A 278 6.72 4.47 16.55
N VAL A 279 6.45 3.27 17.06
CA VAL A 279 6.07 3.05 18.47
C VAL A 279 7.25 3.32 19.42
N CYS A 280 8.38 2.66 19.21
CA CYS A 280 9.50 2.70 20.16
C CYS A 280 10.26 4.04 20.16
N HIS A 281 10.20 4.81 19.05
CA HIS A 281 10.75 6.16 19.01
C HIS A 281 9.74 7.25 19.38
N GLY A 282 8.54 6.88 19.87
CA GLY A 282 7.57 7.79 20.44
C GLY A 282 6.92 8.75 19.44
N VAL A 283 6.76 8.35 18.17
CA VAL A 283 6.09 9.20 17.15
C VAL A 283 4.65 9.49 17.57
N PHE A 284 3.92 8.49 18.01
CA PHE A 284 2.53 8.63 18.44
C PHE A 284 2.37 9.42 19.74
N ASP A 285 3.40 9.42 20.59
CA ASP A 285 3.41 10.28 21.79
C ASP A 285 3.57 11.76 21.43
N ARG A 286 4.42 12.05 20.43
CA ARG A 286 4.63 13.42 19.95
C ARG A 286 3.46 13.91 19.07
N HIS A 287 2.78 12.98 18.41
CA HIS A 287 1.67 13.28 17.47
C HIS A 287 0.41 12.45 17.82
N PRO A 288 -0.30 12.79 18.92
CA PRO A 288 -1.37 11.95 19.46
C PRO A 288 -2.61 11.83 18.56
N ASN A 289 -2.72 12.65 17.52
CA ASN A 289 -3.81 12.57 16.54
C ASN A 289 -3.37 11.91 15.22
N LEU A 290 -2.12 11.47 15.12
CA LEU A 290 -1.63 10.81 13.92
C LEU A 290 -2.28 9.44 13.76
N LYS A 291 -2.80 9.17 12.55
CA LYS A 291 -3.43 7.90 12.17
C LYS A 291 -2.65 7.26 11.04
N VAL A 292 -2.40 5.97 11.14
CA VAL A 292 -1.72 5.20 10.11
C VAL A 292 -2.49 3.94 9.77
N CYS A 293 -2.45 3.49 8.52
CA CYS A 293 -2.95 2.18 8.14
C CYS A 293 -1.90 1.41 7.34
N TYR A 294 -1.90 0.10 7.52
CA TYR A 294 -1.05 -0.83 6.76
C TYR A 294 -1.93 -1.56 5.77
N VAL A 295 -1.65 -1.37 4.47
CA VAL A 295 -2.47 -1.85 3.35
C VAL A 295 -1.64 -2.82 2.52
N GLU A 296 -2.25 -3.93 2.08
CA GLU A 296 -1.61 -5.03 1.31
C GLU A 296 -0.32 -5.60 1.97
N THR A 297 -0.21 -5.47 3.28
CA THR A 297 0.96 -5.98 4.00
C THR A 297 0.68 -7.28 4.73
N GLY A 298 -0.57 -7.73 4.74
CA GLY A 298 -1.03 -8.78 5.63
C GLY A 298 -0.79 -8.46 7.10
N VAL A 299 -0.94 -9.43 7.96
CA VAL A 299 -0.76 -9.28 9.41
C VAL A 299 0.09 -10.38 10.06
N ALA A 300 0.61 -11.32 9.30
CA ALA A 300 1.44 -12.41 9.83
C ALA A 300 2.69 -11.89 10.58
N TRP A 301 3.27 -10.79 10.10
CA TRP A 301 4.41 -10.11 10.71
C TRP A 301 4.08 -9.45 12.06
N LEU A 302 2.81 -9.10 12.30
CA LEU A 302 2.37 -8.41 13.51
C LEU A 302 2.40 -9.35 14.72
N TYR A 303 2.06 -10.63 14.56
CA TYR A 303 1.95 -11.56 15.67
C TYR A 303 3.26 -11.70 16.49
N PRO A 304 4.41 -12.01 15.89
CA PRO A 304 5.66 -12.11 16.65
C PRO A 304 6.12 -10.76 17.19
N MET A 305 5.81 -9.65 16.52
CA MET A 305 6.14 -8.31 17.02
C MET A 305 5.27 -7.93 18.20
N TRP A 306 3.99 -8.25 18.19
CA TRP A 306 3.07 -8.04 19.32
C TRP A 306 3.58 -8.69 20.57
N ASP A 307 3.89 -9.99 20.50
CA ASP A 307 4.45 -10.75 21.63
C ASP A 307 5.81 -10.16 22.09
N ARG A 308 6.62 -9.68 21.15
CA ARG A 308 7.91 -9.08 21.45
C ARG A 308 7.79 -7.73 22.13
N LEU A 309 6.86 -6.89 21.72
CA LEU A 309 6.58 -5.60 22.37
C LEU A 309 6.09 -5.80 23.81
N GLU A 310 5.18 -6.75 24.05
CA GLU A 310 4.75 -7.15 25.38
C GLU A 310 5.92 -7.56 26.26
N HIS A 311 6.76 -8.47 25.75
CA HIS A 311 7.92 -8.96 26.48
C HIS A 311 8.90 -7.84 26.84
N VAL A 312 9.21 -6.95 25.91
CA VAL A 312 10.14 -5.82 26.12
C VAL A 312 9.55 -4.82 27.11
N TYR A 313 8.24 -4.53 27.01
CA TYR A 313 7.56 -3.67 27.98
C TYR A 313 7.64 -4.23 29.39
N ASN A 314 7.42 -5.54 29.56
CA ASN A 314 7.53 -6.20 30.87
C ASN A 314 8.97 -6.20 31.45
N MET A 315 9.99 -6.18 30.56
CA MET A 315 11.40 -6.05 31.00
C MET A 315 11.79 -4.62 31.38
N ALA A 316 11.26 -3.61 30.67
CA ALA A 316 11.71 -2.23 30.77
C ALA A 316 10.57 -1.22 30.53
N PRO A 317 9.50 -1.22 31.35
CA PRO A 317 8.33 -0.38 31.13
C PRO A 317 8.66 1.12 31.11
N GLN A 318 9.73 1.55 31.77
CA GLN A 318 10.19 2.94 31.85
C GLN A 318 10.70 3.48 30.48
N LEU A 319 10.89 2.64 29.49
CA LEU A 319 11.30 3.06 28.13
C LEU A 319 10.09 3.47 27.25
N PHE A 320 8.88 3.23 27.73
CA PHE A 320 7.65 3.56 27.02
C PHE A 320 6.83 4.57 27.82
N SER A 321 6.12 5.43 27.15
CA SER A 321 5.18 6.39 27.78
C SER A 321 3.96 5.67 28.37
N ARG A 322 3.51 4.60 27.67
CA ARG A 322 2.40 3.71 28.02
C ARG A 322 2.57 2.36 27.36
N HIS A 323 1.64 1.44 27.59
CA HIS A 323 1.73 0.10 27.02
C HIS A 323 1.73 0.16 25.48
N PRO A 324 2.70 -0.47 24.77
CA PRO A 324 2.82 -0.37 23.32
C PRO A 324 1.62 -0.92 22.54
N HIS A 325 0.91 -1.91 23.08
CA HIS A 325 -0.33 -2.40 22.46
C HIS A 325 -1.44 -1.33 22.45
N ASP A 326 -1.52 -0.52 23.50
CA ASP A 326 -2.51 0.57 23.55
C ASP A 326 -2.14 1.69 22.59
N ILE A 327 -0.84 1.97 22.42
CA ILE A 327 -0.37 2.89 21.38
C ILE A 327 -0.82 2.41 20.00
N ILE A 328 -0.62 1.11 19.70
CA ILE A 328 -1.02 0.54 18.42
C ILE A 328 -2.55 0.62 18.22
N ARG A 329 -3.33 0.25 19.24
CA ARG A 329 -4.79 0.30 19.17
C ARG A 329 -5.36 1.71 18.96
N ASP A 330 -4.70 2.74 19.43
CA ASP A 330 -5.19 4.11 19.29
C ASP A 330 -4.87 4.72 17.91
N HIS A 331 -3.83 4.22 17.22
CA HIS A 331 -3.24 4.92 16.08
C HIS A 331 -3.18 4.12 14.78
N VAL A 332 -3.36 2.78 14.83
CA VAL A 332 -3.00 1.91 13.69
C VAL A 332 -4.19 1.07 13.24
N TRP A 333 -4.42 1.04 11.93
CA TRP A 333 -5.40 0.19 11.26
C TRP A 333 -4.70 -0.80 10.36
N PHE A 334 -5.28 -2.00 10.23
CA PHE A 334 -4.67 -3.12 9.52
C PHE A 334 -5.59 -3.67 8.45
N HIS A 335 -5.03 -3.92 7.26
CA HIS A 335 -5.65 -4.69 6.20
C HIS A 335 -5.02 -6.10 6.17
N PRO A 336 -5.68 -7.13 6.72
CA PRO A 336 -5.24 -8.52 6.59
C PRO A 336 -5.52 -9.03 5.18
N HIS A 337 -4.68 -9.94 4.67
CA HIS A 337 -5.01 -10.67 3.46
C HIS A 337 -6.26 -11.55 3.68
N PHE A 338 -7.01 -11.83 2.61
CA PHE A 338 -8.28 -12.57 2.71
C PHE A 338 -8.12 -14.04 3.16
N GLU A 339 -6.91 -14.61 3.08
CA GLU A 339 -6.56 -15.94 3.57
C GLU A 339 -6.11 -15.97 5.04
N GLU A 340 -5.89 -14.83 5.67
CA GLU A 340 -5.41 -14.74 7.05
C GLU A 340 -6.54 -14.88 8.07
N ASN A 341 -6.18 -15.25 9.30
CA ASN A 341 -7.13 -15.43 10.39
C ASN A 341 -7.55 -14.09 11.01
N VAL A 342 -8.63 -13.50 10.51
CA VAL A 342 -9.15 -12.21 10.99
C VAL A 342 -9.61 -12.29 12.46
N SER A 343 -10.15 -13.41 12.93
CA SER A 343 -10.60 -13.55 14.33
C SER A 343 -9.44 -13.35 15.31
N ARG A 344 -8.25 -13.89 14.99
CA ARG A 344 -7.05 -13.68 15.81
C ARG A 344 -6.64 -12.20 15.85
N LEU A 345 -6.76 -11.49 14.72
CA LEU A 345 -6.46 -10.06 14.67
C LEU A 345 -7.46 -9.25 15.50
N VAL A 346 -8.75 -9.59 15.45
CA VAL A 346 -9.81 -8.96 16.27
C VAL A 346 -9.48 -9.09 17.76
N ASP A 347 -9.03 -10.26 18.22
CA ASP A 347 -8.64 -10.48 19.61
C ASP A 347 -7.45 -9.58 20.05
N MET A 348 -6.59 -9.22 19.12
CA MET A 348 -5.38 -8.43 19.40
C MET A 348 -5.64 -6.93 19.37
N VAL A 349 -6.22 -6.43 18.29
CA VAL A 349 -6.33 -4.99 18.04
C VAL A 349 -7.75 -4.45 18.16
N GLY A 350 -8.75 -5.32 18.18
CA GLY A 350 -10.17 -4.94 18.15
C GLY A 350 -10.69 -4.76 16.72
N VAL A 351 -12.00 -4.96 16.57
CA VAL A 351 -12.69 -4.89 15.27
C VAL A 351 -12.59 -3.51 14.61
N ASP A 352 -12.55 -2.45 15.43
CA ASP A 352 -12.54 -1.05 14.96
C ASP A 352 -11.22 -0.65 14.28
N HIS A 353 -10.19 -1.50 14.36
CA HIS A 353 -8.85 -1.29 13.78
C HIS A 353 -8.53 -2.18 12.58
N ILE A 354 -9.56 -2.82 12.01
CA ILE A 354 -9.43 -3.68 10.84
C ILE A 354 -10.18 -3.05 9.68
N ILE A 355 -9.56 -3.01 8.52
CA ILE A 355 -10.11 -2.46 7.28
C ILE A 355 -10.03 -3.48 6.15
N PHE A 356 -10.98 -3.43 5.24
CA PHE A 356 -11.10 -4.29 4.08
C PHE A 356 -10.40 -3.69 2.87
N GLY A 357 -9.65 -4.50 2.13
CA GLY A 357 -9.06 -4.17 0.84
C GLY A 357 -9.10 -5.34 -0.13
N SER A 358 -9.21 -5.07 -1.42
CA SER A 358 -9.37 -6.09 -2.44
C SER A 358 -8.12 -6.34 -3.28
N ASP A 359 -7.22 -5.38 -3.33
CA ASP A 359 -6.07 -5.34 -4.24
C ASP A 359 -6.47 -5.44 -5.72
N TRP A 360 -7.69 -4.99 -6.07
CA TRP A 360 -8.16 -5.00 -7.44
C TRP A 360 -7.48 -3.86 -8.26
N PRO A 361 -6.98 -4.05 -9.49
CA PRO A 361 -7.18 -5.20 -10.38
C PRO A 361 -5.99 -6.18 -10.44
N HIS A 362 -5.16 -6.28 -9.42
CA HIS A 362 -4.03 -7.18 -9.40
C HIS A 362 -4.45 -8.66 -9.40
N PRO A 363 -3.62 -9.59 -9.92
CA PRO A 363 -3.97 -11.00 -9.99
C PRO A 363 -4.02 -11.70 -8.63
N GLU A 364 -3.28 -11.23 -7.65
CA GLU A 364 -3.26 -11.67 -6.26
C GLU A 364 -4.48 -11.22 -5.48
N GLY A 365 -5.08 -10.10 -5.87
CA GLY A 365 -6.29 -9.55 -5.29
C GLY A 365 -7.55 -10.36 -5.62
N LEU A 366 -8.72 -9.82 -5.31
CA LEU A 366 -9.99 -10.48 -5.57
C LEU A 366 -10.60 -10.03 -6.90
N ALA A 367 -11.08 -10.99 -7.70
CA ALA A 367 -11.82 -10.67 -8.94
C ALA A 367 -13.10 -9.88 -8.66
N ARG A 368 -13.69 -10.08 -7.49
CA ARG A 368 -14.88 -9.40 -6.99
C ARG A 368 -14.57 -8.89 -5.57
N PRO A 369 -14.25 -7.62 -5.40
CA PRO A 369 -13.86 -7.03 -4.12
C PRO A 369 -14.76 -7.41 -2.95
N GLY A 370 -16.08 -7.36 -3.11
CA GLY A 370 -17.04 -7.68 -2.06
C GLY A 370 -17.01 -9.13 -1.57
N ASP A 371 -16.37 -10.06 -2.29
CA ASP A 371 -16.25 -11.46 -1.85
C ASP A 371 -15.29 -11.58 -0.64
N TRP A 372 -14.52 -10.54 -0.32
CA TRP A 372 -13.67 -10.49 0.87
C TRP A 372 -14.45 -10.69 2.18
N ILE A 373 -15.72 -10.36 2.21
CA ILE A 373 -16.61 -10.61 3.36
C ILE A 373 -16.59 -12.07 3.84
N GLN A 374 -16.22 -13.02 2.96
CA GLN A 374 -16.11 -14.44 3.33
C GLN A 374 -14.96 -14.70 4.33
N ALA A 375 -13.94 -13.84 4.38
CA ALA A 375 -12.87 -13.91 5.38
C ALA A 375 -13.38 -13.57 6.80
N LEU A 376 -14.60 -13.01 6.91
CA LEU A 376 -15.22 -12.57 8.16
C LEU A 376 -16.23 -13.58 8.72
N ASP A 377 -16.20 -14.82 8.26
CA ASP A 377 -17.10 -15.86 8.77
C ASP A 377 -16.94 -16.01 10.28
N GLY A 378 -18.08 -16.03 10.99
CA GLY A 378 -18.13 -16.11 12.44
C GLY A 378 -18.21 -14.76 13.18
N LEU A 379 -17.98 -13.62 12.50
CA LEU A 379 -18.22 -12.30 13.06
C LEU A 379 -19.69 -11.89 12.96
N SER A 380 -20.12 -10.97 13.82
CA SER A 380 -21.46 -10.37 13.77
C SER A 380 -21.63 -9.51 12.50
N ASP A 381 -22.88 -9.28 12.07
CA ASP A 381 -23.13 -8.40 10.92
C ASP A 381 -22.70 -6.96 11.19
N GLU A 382 -22.75 -6.50 12.43
CA GLU A 382 -22.23 -5.19 12.85
C GLU A 382 -20.70 -5.11 12.69
N ASP A 383 -19.96 -6.13 13.14
CA ASP A 383 -18.51 -6.19 13.00
C ASP A 383 -18.09 -6.30 11.53
N LYS A 384 -18.84 -7.06 10.73
CA LYS A 384 -18.64 -7.13 9.28
C LYS A 384 -18.83 -5.77 8.61
N ASP A 385 -19.88 -5.02 8.97
CA ASP A 385 -20.09 -3.67 8.43
C ASP A 385 -18.97 -2.71 8.83
N LYS A 386 -18.47 -2.81 10.07
CA LYS A 386 -17.31 -2.03 10.53
C LYS A 386 -16.10 -2.29 9.64
N ILE A 387 -15.69 -3.53 9.48
CA ILE A 387 -14.50 -3.91 8.72
C ILE A 387 -14.66 -3.59 7.23
N MET A 388 -15.80 -3.95 6.66
CA MET A 388 -16.04 -3.80 5.23
C MET A 388 -16.31 -2.35 4.80
N ARG A 389 -16.64 -1.44 5.74
CA ARG A 389 -17.11 -0.11 5.36
C ARG A 389 -16.76 0.98 6.36
N THR A 390 -17.32 0.93 7.58
CA THR A 390 -17.39 2.13 8.42
C THR A 390 -16.06 2.51 9.04
N ASN A 391 -15.14 1.56 9.26
CA ASN A 391 -13.81 1.86 9.79
C ASN A 391 -13.00 2.73 8.83
N MET A 392 -12.94 2.36 7.54
CA MET A 392 -12.20 3.17 6.55
C MET A 392 -12.88 4.51 6.29
N MET A 393 -14.20 4.54 6.19
CA MET A 393 -14.95 5.79 6.06
C MET A 393 -14.70 6.73 7.25
N GLY A 394 -14.69 6.19 8.48
CA GLY A 394 -14.37 6.95 9.69
C GLY A 394 -12.95 7.53 9.68
N LEU A 395 -11.96 6.76 9.18
CA LEU A 395 -10.59 7.25 9.00
C LEU A 395 -10.53 8.46 8.06
N LEU A 396 -11.32 8.45 6.99
CA LEU A 396 -11.39 9.55 6.02
C LEU A 396 -12.27 10.71 6.48
N GLY A 397 -12.87 10.63 7.69
CA GLY A 397 -13.77 11.65 8.21
C GLY A 397 -15.13 11.68 7.50
N MET A 398 -15.52 10.59 6.83
CA MET A 398 -16.81 10.47 6.16
C MET A 398 -17.90 10.09 7.16
N ASN A 399 -19.15 10.47 6.86
CA ASN A 399 -20.31 10.02 7.62
C ASN A 399 -20.92 8.77 6.96
N PRO A 400 -20.80 7.57 7.57
CA PRO A 400 -21.35 6.34 6.99
C PRO A 400 -22.87 6.34 6.79
N GLU A 401 -23.62 7.12 7.58
CA GLU A 401 -25.08 7.19 7.48
C GLU A 401 -25.59 8.07 6.32
N ALA A 402 -24.77 9.03 5.87
CA ALA A 402 -25.17 9.94 4.81
C ALA A 402 -25.28 9.24 3.45
N GLN A 403 -24.41 8.26 3.18
CA GLN A 403 -24.39 7.54 1.91
C GLN A 403 -25.53 6.52 1.74
N VAL A 404 -26.09 6.01 2.83
CA VAL A 404 -27.24 5.07 2.77
C VAL A 404 -28.51 5.77 2.27
N LYS A 405 -28.60 7.11 2.43
CA LYS A 405 -29.79 7.90 2.02
C LYS A 405 -29.79 8.29 0.54
N GLU A 406 -28.63 8.28 -0.14
CA GLU A 406 -28.55 8.62 -1.55
C GLU A 406 -28.74 7.38 -2.46
N ALA A 407 -28.58 6.18 -1.92
CA ALA A 407 -28.79 4.92 -2.62
C ALA A 407 -30.23 4.36 -2.51
N SER A 408 -31.12 5.04 -1.82
CA SER A 408 -32.54 4.69 -1.60
C SER A 408 -33.49 5.63 -2.35
#